data_9e2460602bdfe0db1e6b9bf98915dfe1
#
_entry.id   9e2460602bdfe0db1e6b9bf98915dfe1
#
_cell.length_a   1.000
_cell.length_b   1.000
_cell.length_c   1.000
_cell.angle_alpha   90.00
_cell.angle_beta   90.00
_cell.angle_gamma   90.00
#
_symmetry.space_group_name_H-M   'P 1'
#
loop_
_entity.id
_entity.type
_entity.pdbx_description
1 polymer ?
#
loop_
_entity_poly.entity_id
_entity_poly.type
_entity_poly.pdbx_seq_one_letter_code
_entity_poly.pdbx_strand_id
1 'polypeptide(L)'
;KSTEMKNIFVYLMSALLITGLISSCGTEYETSSITGWDYNNPKNGGFQKVPYSEQETGPGLILIEGGTFTMGRVEQDVTYENHNVPRRVTVSSFYLDETEISNYHWCEYMYWVGRTYTEYPMIYKKSLPDTLSWREKLGFNEKYVEYYLRHPAYRDYPVVGVSWNQANEFCRWRTDRVNEYILIREGILLMNPNQ
;
A
#
# COMPACT_ATOMS: atom_id res chain seq x y z
N LYS A 1 -11.62 46.49 -54.48
CA LYS A 1 -12.46 46.78 -53.29
C LYS A 1 -13.58 45.75 -53.09
N SER A 2 -14.26 45.28 -54.15
CA SER A 2 -15.39 44.32 -54.06
C SER A 2 -14.92 42.93 -53.71
N THR A 3 -13.76 42.46 -54.18
CA THR A 3 -13.21 41.13 -53.93
C THR A 3 -12.66 40.95 -52.53
N GLU A 4 -12.06 41.96 -51.94
CA GLU A 4 -11.57 41.90 -50.54
C GLU A 4 -12.71 41.85 -49.54
N MET A 5 -13.82 42.55 -49.76
CA MET A 5 -15.00 42.47 -48.90
C MET A 5 -15.66 41.09 -48.94
N LYS A 6 -15.67 40.42 -50.08
CA LYS A 6 -16.18 39.03 -50.21
C LYS A 6 -15.32 38.04 -49.43
N ASN A 7 -14.01 38.19 -49.47
CA ASN A 7 -13.10 37.33 -48.74
C ASN A 7 -13.23 37.52 -47.22
N ILE A 8 -13.35 38.75 -46.75
CA ILE A 8 -13.57 39.07 -45.34
C ILE A 8 -14.89 38.44 -44.83
N PHE A 9 -15.94 38.51 -45.64
CA PHE A 9 -17.24 37.93 -45.29
C PHE A 9 -17.18 36.40 -45.20
N VAL A 10 -16.44 35.75 -46.14
CA VAL A 10 -16.22 34.29 -46.08
C VAL A 10 -15.41 33.88 -44.86
N TYR A 11 -14.38 34.64 -44.47
CA TYR A 11 -13.61 34.33 -43.25
C TYR A 11 -14.41 34.56 -41.97
N LEU A 12 -15.26 35.58 -41.92
CA LEU A 12 -16.18 35.83 -40.80
C LEU A 12 -17.23 34.71 -40.67
N MET A 13 -17.80 34.28 -41.80
CA MET A 13 -18.75 33.13 -41.78
C MET A 13 -18.08 31.82 -41.40
N SER A 14 -16.87 31.55 -41.85
CA SER A 14 -16.14 30.36 -41.48
C SER A 14 -15.72 30.38 -39.99
N ALA A 15 -15.32 31.50 -39.44
CA ALA A 15 -15.03 31.69 -38.03
C ALA A 15 -16.28 31.47 -37.14
N LEU A 16 -17.45 31.98 -37.59
CA LEU A 16 -18.73 31.80 -36.89
C LEU A 16 -19.18 30.35 -36.90
N LEU A 17 -18.91 29.59 -37.97
CA LEU A 17 -19.23 28.17 -38.10
C LEU A 17 -18.32 27.32 -37.16
N ILE A 18 -17.05 27.68 -37.05
CA ILE A 18 -16.09 26.98 -36.18
C ILE A 18 -16.42 27.21 -34.70
N THR A 19 -16.84 28.41 -34.30
CA THR A 19 -17.25 28.69 -32.92
C THR A 19 -18.53 27.99 -32.54
N GLY A 20 -19.45 27.72 -33.48
CA GLY A 20 -20.67 26.95 -33.26
C GLY A 20 -20.45 25.46 -32.98
N LEU A 21 -19.33 24.88 -33.45
CA LEU A 21 -19.00 23.48 -33.28
C LEU A 21 -18.33 23.16 -31.92
N ILE A 22 -17.82 24.16 -31.21
CA ILE A 22 -17.11 23.98 -29.94
C ILE A 22 -18.07 24.00 -28.73
N SER A 23 -19.32 24.43 -28.89
CA SER A 23 -20.28 24.57 -27.76
C SER A 23 -21.07 23.33 -27.42
N SER A 24 -20.77 22.17 -28.04
CA SER A 24 -21.54 20.93 -27.79
C SER A 24 -20.83 19.93 -26.88
N CYS A 25 -19.98 20.38 -25.97
CA CYS A 25 -19.51 19.52 -24.88
C CYS A 25 -20.47 19.63 -23.69
N GLY A 26 -21.67 19.12 -23.84
CA GLY A 26 -22.53 18.84 -22.68
C GLY A 26 -21.91 17.71 -21.89
N THR A 27 -21.70 17.91 -20.59
CA THR A 27 -21.35 16.83 -19.66
C THR A 27 -22.48 15.81 -19.70
N GLU A 28 -22.24 14.66 -20.34
CA GLU A 28 -23.16 13.55 -20.35
C GLU A 28 -23.05 12.84 -19.00
N TYR A 29 -24.10 12.94 -18.21
CA TYR A 29 -24.17 12.26 -16.91
C TYR A 29 -24.68 10.85 -17.10
N GLU A 30 -24.15 9.90 -16.33
CA GLU A 30 -24.67 8.54 -16.28
C GLU A 30 -26.02 8.54 -15.57
N THR A 31 -27.03 7.90 -16.15
CA THR A 31 -28.40 7.86 -15.64
C THR A 31 -28.67 6.59 -14.85
N SER A 32 -29.44 6.68 -13.79
CA SER A 32 -29.92 5.52 -13.03
C SER A 32 -30.87 4.68 -13.86
N SER A 33 -30.58 3.41 -14.00
CA SER A 33 -31.45 2.45 -14.69
C SER A 33 -32.77 2.15 -13.96
N ILE A 34 -32.89 2.56 -12.70
CA ILE A 34 -34.06 2.29 -11.86
C ILE A 34 -34.97 3.52 -11.77
N THR A 35 -34.36 4.71 -11.64
CA THR A 35 -35.12 5.93 -11.38
C THR A 35 -35.13 6.90 -12.56
N GLY A 36 -34.22 6.75 -13.52
CA GLY A 36 -34.03 7.66 -14.64
C GLY A 36 -33.36 9.00 -14.28
N TRP A 37 -32.95 9.18 -13.02
CA TRP A 37 -32.22 10.39 -12.59
C TRP A 37 -30.72 10.26 -12.87
N ASP A 38 -30.10 11.39 -13.21
CA ASP A 38 -28.66 11.44 -13.46
C ASP A 38 -27.85 11.34 -12.16
N TYR A 39 -26.82 10.53 -12.17
CA TYR A 39 -25.81 10.48 -11.11
C TYR A 39 -24.87 11.69 -11.20
N ASN A 40 -24.36 12.14 -10.07
CA ASN A 40 -23.36 13.22 -9.98
C ASN A 40 -23.79 14.56 -10.62
N ASN A 41 -25.07 14.74 -10.90
CA ASN A 41 -25.60 15.97 -11.48
C ASN A 41 -26.02 16.96 -10.37
N PRO A 42 -25.29 18.10 -10.19
CA PRO A 42 -25.60 19.05 -9.12
C PRO A 42 -26.94 19.77 -9.29
N LYS A 43 -27.52 19.76 -10.51
CA LYS A 43 -28.78 20.46 -10.79
C LYS A 43 -30.00 19.74 -10.21
N ASN A 44 -29.95 18.44 -10.05
CA ASN A 44 -31.06 17.62 -9.53
C ASN A 44 -30.77 17.03 -8.14
N GLY A 45 -29.74 17.50 -7.44
CA GLY A 45 -29.36 16.99 -6.12
C GLY A 45 -29.05 15.49 -6.15
N GLY A 46 -28.59 15.01 -7.29
CA GLY A 46 -28.46 13.61 -7.64
C GLY A 46 -27.56 12.84 -6.71
N PHE A 47 -27.83 11.55 -6.62
CA PHE A 47 -27.01 10.61 -5.89
C PHE A 47 -25.58 10.60 -6.44
N GLN A 48 -24.60 10.73 -5.55
CA GLN A 48 -23.20 10.67 -5.93
C GLN A 48 -22.77 9.21 -6.14
N LYS A 49 -22.49 8.87 -7.37
CA LYS A 49 -21.87 7.60 -7.76
C LYS A 49 -20.37 7.79 -7.84
N VAL A 50 -19.65 7.22 -6.90
CA VAL A 50 -18.19 7.23 -6.90
C VAL A 50 -17.72 6.05 -7.74
N PRO A 51 -16.85 6.25 -8.75
CA PRO A 51 -16.27 5.15 -9.50
C PRO A 51 -15.42 4.29 -8.56
N TYR A 52 -15.49 2.98 -8.76
CA TYR A 52 -14.60 2.07 -8.07
C TYR A 52 -13.16 2.32 -8.54
N SER A 53 -12.28 2.55 -7.61
CA SER A 53 -10.85 2.51 -7.83
C SER A 53 -10.25 1.39 -6.99
N GLU A 54 -9.30 0.67 -7.56
CA GLU A 54 -8.56 -0.33 -6.80
C GLU A 54 -7.84 0.33 -5.63
N GLN A 55 -7.72 -0.42 -4.54
CA GLN A 55 -6.98 0.05 -3.36
C GLN A 55 -5.51 0.25 -3.75
N GLU A 56 -4.96 1.41 -3.41
CA GLU A 56 -3.54 1.68 -3.60
C GLU A 56 -2.72 0.74 -2.71
N THR A 57 -1.74 0.06 -3.33
CA THR A 57 -0.82 -0.80 -2.59
C THR A 57 0.20 0.06 -1.83
N GLY A 58 0.52 -0.33 -0.61
CA GLY A 58 1.62 0.27 0.13
C GLY A 58 2.97 0.05 -0.56
N PRO A 59 3.97 0.93 -0.33
CA PRO A 59 5.29 0.79 -0.92
C PRO A 59 5.92 -0.58 -0.62
N GLY A 60 6.47 -1.24 -1.66
CA GLY A 60 7.12 -2.54 -1.55
C GLY A 60 6.18 -3.74 -1.34
N LEU A 61 4.86 -3.52 -1.35
CA LEU A 61 3.86 -4.58 -1.24
C LEU A 61 3.37 -5.03 -2.61
N ILE A 62 3.20 -6.34 -2.76
CA ILE A 62 2.59 -6.98 -3.93
C ILE A 62 1.28 -7.65 -3.50
N LEU A 63 0.24 -7.47 -4.29
CA LEU A 63 -1.02 -8.20 -4.10
C LEU A 63 -0.83 -9.64 -4.55
N ILE A 64 -1.06 -10.57 -3.64
CA ILE A 64 -1.12 -12.00 -3.91
C ILE A 64 -2.58 -12.40 -4.00
N GLU A 65 -3.00 -12.88 -5.17
CA GLU A 65 -4.36 -13.36 -5.36
C GLU A 65 -4.63 -14.60 -4.51
N GLY A 66 -5.79 -14.63 -3.90
CA GLY A 66 -6.24 -15.77 -3.12
C GLY A 66 -6.50 -17.00 -3.99
N GLY A 67 -6.42 -18.16 -3.38
CA GLY A 67 -6.60 -19.41 -4.09
C GLY A 67 -6.74 -20.60 -3.17
N THR A 68 -6.97 -21.75 -3.76
CA THR A 68 -7.05 -23.02 -3.05
C THR A 68 -5.88 -23.92 -3.45
N PHE A 69 -5.16 -24.42 -2.47
CA PHE A 69 -4.07 -25.37 -2.69
C PHE A 69 -4.18 -26.56 -1.74
N THR A 70 -3.48 -27.62 -2.06
CA THR A 70 -3.39 -28.80 -1.20
C THR A 70 -2.06 -28.78 -0.46
N MET A 71 -2.11 -28.72 0.86
CA MET A 71 -0.96 -28.86 1.72
C MET A 71 -0.92 -30.25 2.36
N GLY A 72 0.27 -30.73 2.62
CA GLY A 72 0.51 -32.06 3.16
C GLY A 72 1.13 -32.99 2.14
N ARG A 73 1.87 -33.98 2.62
CA ARG A 73 2.62 -34.93 1.79
C ARG A 73 2.79 -36.24 2.55
N VAL A 74 2.15 -37.28 2.08
CA VAL A 74 2.30 -38.63 2.65
C VAL A 74 3.15 -39.57 1.78
N GLU A 75 3.30 -39.29 0.49
CA GLU A 75 3.94 -40.18 -0.49
C GLU A 75 5.44 -40.43 -0.24
N GLN A 76 6.07 -39.60 0.60
CA GLN A 76 7.50 -39.68 0.94
C GLN A 76 7.75 -39.76 2.45
N ASP A 77 6.74 -40.20 3.21
CA ASP A 77 6.91 -40.44 4.63
C ASP A 77 7.61 -41.77 4.84
N VAL A 78 8.93 -41.71 5.07
CA VAL A 78 9.78 -42.89 5.26
C VAL A 78 9.43 -43.66 6.55
N THR A 79 8.80 -42.97 7.52
CA THR A 79 8.44 -43.56 8.81
C THR A 79 7.01 -44.11 8.83
N TYR A 80 6.24 -43.89 7.76
CA TYR A 80 4.82 -44.28 7.63
C TYR A 80 3.92 -43.79 8.77
N GLU A 81 4.29 -42.69 9.42
CA GLU A 81 3.52 -42.12 10.52
C GLU A 81 2.26 -41.39 10.08
N ASN A 82 2.20 -41.03 8.78
CA ASN A 82 1.07 -40.35 8.12
C ASN A 82 0.59 -39.07 8.85
N HIS A 83 1.47 -38.37 9.53
CA HIS A 83 1.11 -37.16 10.28
C HIS A 83 0.80 -35.96 9.38
N ASN A 84 1.19 -36.00 8.12
CA ASN A 84 1.03 -34.89 7.18
C ASN A 84 0.03 -35.22 6.06
N VAL A 85 -1.16 -35.62 6.43
CA VAL A 85 -2.24 -35.98 5.49
C VAL A 85 -2.58 -34.79 4.58
N PRO A 86 -2.68 -34.98 3.24
CA PRO A 86 -3.06 -33.95 2.31
C PRO A 86 -4.42 -33.33 2.66
N ARG A 87 -4.49 -32.01 2.74
CA ARG A 87 -5.72 -31.26 2.97
C ARG A 87 -5.80 -30.04 2.07
N ARG A 88 -6.99 -29.74 1.59
CA ARG A 88 -7.23 -28.53 0.82
C ARG A 88 -7.42 -27.33 1.74
N VAL A 89 -6.70 -26.25 1.46
CA VAL A 89 -6.76 -24.98 2.20
C VAL A 89 -7.04 -23.87 1.23
N THR A 90 -8.00 -23.01 1.55
CA THR A 90 -8.31 -21.81 0.78
C THR A 90 -7.76 -20.61 1.54
N VAL A 91 -6.98 -19.78 0.84
CA VAL A 91 -6.41 -18.53 1.36
C VAL A 91 -7.05 -17.38 0.60
N SER A 92 -7.49 -16.35 1.30
CA SER A 92 -7.95 -15.10 0.68
C SER A 92 -6.78 -14.29 0.13
N SER A 93 -7.06 -13.37 -0.78
CA SER A 93 -6.03 -12.43 -1.28
C SER A 93 -5.40 -11.64 -0.13
N PHE A 94 -4.11 -11.38 -0.22
CA PHE A 94 -3.35 -10.64 0.79
C PHE A 94 -2.19 -9.88 0.15
N TYR A 95 -1.64 -8.93 0.88
CA TYR A 95 -0.43 -8.22 0.48
C TYR A 95 0.79 -8.86 1.14
N LEU A 96 1.84 -8.99 0.36
CA LEU A 96 3.13 -9.52 0.80
C LEU A 96 4.23 -8.56 0.38
N ASP A 97 5.26 -8.41 1.20
CA ASP A 97 6.47 -7.70 0.79
C ASP A 97 7.20 -8.47 -0.32
N GLU A 98 7.68 -7.74 -1.33
CA GLU A 98 8.49 -8.31 -2.41
C GLU A 98 9.84 -8.82 -1.88
N THR A 99 10.36 -8.19 -0.84
CA THR A 99 11.62 -8.52 -0.20
C THR A 99 11.44 -8.65 1.31
N GLU A 100 12.39 -9.31 1.97
CA GLU A 100 12.44 -9.36 3.43
C GLU A 100 12.60 -7.97 4.04
N ILE A 101 12.04 -7.77 5.23
CA ILE A 101 12.21 -6.53 5.98
C ILE A 101 13.65 -6.37 6.42
N SER A 102 14.29 -5.28 6.00
CA SER A 102 15.69 -5.01 6.30
C SER A 102 15.89 -4.46 7.72
N ASN A 103 17.14 -4.55 8.20
CA ASN A 103 17.54 -3.89 9.46
C ASN A 103 17.24 -2.39 9.45
N TYR A 104 17.36 -1.73 8.30
CA TYR A 104 17.07 -0.31 8.16
C TYR A 104 15.60 0.01 8.40
N HIS A 105 14.69 -0.76 7.76
CA HIS A 105 13.24 -0.60 7.97
C HIS A 105 12.84 -0.91 9.42
N TRP A 106 13.48 -1.89 10.04
CA TRP A 106 13.23 -2.18 11.46
C TRP A 106 13.72 -1.07 12.38
N CYS A 107 14.87 -0.46 12.07
CA CYS A 107 15.39 0.69 12.81
C CYS A 107 14.47 1.92 12.65
N GLU A 108 13.87 2.13 11.48
CA GLU A 108 12.85 3.16 11.25
C GLU A 108 11.65 2.95 12.17
N TYR A 109 11.11 1.73 12.21
CA TYR A 109 10.04 1.37 13.13
C TYR A 109 10.40 1.65 14.58
N MET A 110 11.57 1.21 15.03
CA MET A 110 12.02 1.47 16.41
C MET A 110 12.17 2.96 16.71
N TYR A 111 12.64 3.75 15.76
CA TYR A 111 12.74 5.21 15.89
C TYR A 111 11.36 5.83 16.12
N TRP A 112 10.37 5.44 15.32
CA TRP A 112 9.00 5.90 15.46
C TRP A 112 8.37 5.49 16.78
N VAL A 113 8.54 4.25 17.19
CA VAL A 113 8.05 3.75 18.49
C VAL A 113 8.68 4.53 19.64
N GLY A 114 9.99 4.77 19.61
CA GLY A 114 10.68 5.51 20.65
C GLY A 114 10.26 6.97 20.74
N ARG A 115 9.93 7.58 19.60
CA ARG A 115 9.46 8.96 19.53
C ARG A 115 8.01 9.14 19.97
N THR A 116 7.14 8.22 19.55
CA THR A 116 5.71 8.31 19.83
C THR A 116 5.36 7.91 21.26
N TYR A 117 6.03 6.88 21.79
CA TYR A 117 5.73 6.31 23.12
C TYR A 117 6.79 6.68 24.17
N THR A 118 7.19 7.94 24.22
CA THR A 118 8.20 8.43 25.17
C THR A 118 7.85 8.17 26.65
N GLU A 119 6.55 8.24 26.98
CA GLU A 119 6.05 7.97 28.33
C GLU A 119 5.98 6.47 28.66
N TYR A 120 6.08 5.61 27.64
CA TYR A 120 5.97 4.15 27.78
C TYR A 120 7.21 3.41 27.26
N PRO A 121 8.37 3.56 27.91
CA PRO A 121 9.64 3.00 27.42
C PRO A 121 9.63 1.47 27.26
N MET A 122 8.69 0.78 27.91
CA MET A 122 8.51 -0.66 27.75
C MET A 122 8.06 -1.08 26.34
N ILE A 123 7.33 -0.19 25.62
CA ILE A 123 6.90 -0.47 24.24
C ILE A 123 8.14 -0.49 23.34
N TYR A 124 9.03 0.49 23.49
CA TYR A 124 10.30 0.51 22.76
C TYR A 124 11.16 -0.72 23.07
N LYS A 125 11.28 -1.11 24.35
CA LYS A 125 12.04 -2.31 24.73
C LYS A 125 11.48 -3.58 24.08
N LYS A 126 10.17 -3.68 23.96
CA LYS A 126 9.50 -4.81 23.29
C LYS A 126 9.70 -4.83 21.78
N SER A 127 10.04 -3.70 21.14
CA SER A 127 10.31 -3.64 19.70
C SER A 127 11.75 -4.04 19.34
N LEU A 128 12.65 -4.15 20.33
CA LEU A 128 14.04 -4.55 20.11
C LEU A 128 14.12 -6.02 19.68
N PRO A 129 14.77 -6.33 18.55
CA PRO A 129 15.08 -7.71 18.17
C PRO A 129 16.00 -8.38 19.17
N ASP A 130 15.88 -9.68 19.31
CA ASP A 130 16.81 -10.48 20.12
C ASP A 130 18.13 -10.69 19.37
N THR A 131 19.12 -9.88 19.68
CA THR A 131 20.45 -9.99 19.06
C THR A 131 21.22 -11.22 19.55
N LEU A 132 20.81 -11.82 20.68
CA LEU A 132 21.45 -13.02 21.21
C LEU A 132 21.14 -14.27 20.35
N SER A 133 20.16 -14.18 19.46
CA SER A 133 19.86 -15.22 18.46
C SER A 133 21.09 -15.62 17.60
N TRP A 134 22.09 -14.74 17.50
CA TRP A 134 23.35 -15.01 16.81
C TRP A 134 24.34 -15.88 17.59
N ARG A 135 24.11 -16.07 18.90
CA ARG A 135 25.02 -16.86 19.75
C ARG A 135 24.80 -18.35 19.54
N GLU A 136 25.84 -19.00 19.07
CA GLU A 136 25.92 -20.45 18.95
C GLU A 136 26.98 -21.03 19.89
N LYS A 137 26.77 -22.24 20.38
CA LYS A 137 27.68 -22.87 21.36
C LYS A 137 29.12 -23.08 20.84
N LEU A 138 29.28 -23.23 19.51
CA LEU A 138 30.56 -23.52 18.86
C LEU A 138 30.98 -22.45 17.85
N GLY A 139 30.20 -21.37 17.68
CA GLY A 139 30.48 -20.28 16.77
C GLY A 139 30.84 -18.99 17.47
N PHE A 140 31.88 -18.30 16.97
CA PHE A 140 32.23 -16.94 17.46
C PHE A 140 31.47 -15.90 16.64
N ASN A 141 30.23 -15.61 17.03
CA ASN A 141 29.35 -14.67 16.34
C ASN A 141 29.12 -13.35 17.11
N GLU A 142 29.95 -13.03 18.08
CA GLU A 142 29.78 -11.80 18.92
C GLU A 142 29.76 -10.51 18.09
N LYS A 143 30.45 -10.46 16.96
CA LYS A 143 30.37 -9.31 16.05
C LYS A 143 28.98 -9.08 15.47
N TYR A 144 28.24 -10.14 15.18
CA TYR A 144 26.84 -10.05 14.71
C TYR A 144 25.90 -9.65 15.85
N VAL A 145 26.13 -10.17 17.05
CA VAL A 145 25.36 -9.78 18.25
C VAL A 145 25.43 -8.28 18.45
N GLU A 146 26.61 -7.69 18.29
CA GLU A 146 26.87 -6.28 18.57
C GLU A 146 26.48 -5.35 17.41
N TYR A 147 26.84 -5.73 16.17
CA TYR A 147 26.82 -4.80 15.04
C TYR A 147 25.73 -5.08 14.01
N TYR A 148 25.19 -6.29 13.90
CA TYR A 148 24.35 -6.68 12.77
C TYR A 148 23.12 -5.79 12.57
N LEU A 149 22.43 -5.42 13.66
CA LEU A 149 21.21 -4.62 13.57
C LEU A 149 21.48 -3.14 13.17
N ARG A 150 22.58 -2.57 13.61
CA ARG A 150 22.78 -1.11 13.56
C ARG A 150 23.93 -0.65 12.68
N HIS A 151 24.82 -1.53 12.32
CA HIS A 151 25.99 -1.12 11.52
C HIS A 151 25.58 -0.91 10.05
N PRO A 152 26.01 0.21 9.41
CA PRO A 152 25.62 0.54 8.04
C PRO A 152 25.90 -0.54 7.01
N ALA A 153 26.92 -1.38 7.21
CA ALA A 153 27.23 -2.48 6.30
C ALA A 153 26.14 -3.56 6.22
N TYR A 154 25.30 -3.68 7.25
CA TYR A 154 24.24 -4.69 7.32
C TYR A 154 22.83 -4.09 7.22
N ARG A 155 22.71 -2.79 6.93
CA ARG A 155 21.42 -2.11 6.97
C ARG A 155 20.39 -2.68 5.99
N ASP A 156 20.85 -3.13 4.83
CA ASP A 156 20.01 -3.67 3.77
C ASP A 156 19.85 -5.20 3.87
N TYR A 157 20.44 -5.84 4.90
CA TYR A 157 20.24 -7.24 5.22
C TYR A 157 18.97 -7.47 6.02
N PRO A 158 18.38 -8.67 5.95
CA PRO A 158 17.14 -9.00 6.66
C PRO A 158 17.28 -8.83 8.18
N VAL A 159 16.24 -8.32 8.83
CA VAL A 159 16.21 -8.27 10.30
C VAL A 159 16.11 -9.68 10.90
N VAL A 160 16.88 -9.96 11.93
CA VAL A 160 16.95 -11.27 12.61
C VAL A 160 16.62 -11.11 14.09
N GLY A 161 16.12 -12.19 14.72
CA GLY A 161 15.76 -12.18 16.13
C GLY A 161 14.43 -11.51 16.43
N VAL A 162 13.52 -11.49 15.45
CA VAL A 162 12.18 -10.90 15.57
C VAL A 162 11.16 -12.00 15.90
N SER A 163 10.37 -11.81 16.95
CA SER A 163 9.27 -12.68 17.31
C SER A 163 8.03 -12.41 16.44
N TRP A 164 7.11 -13.39 16.37
CA TRP A 164 5.85 -13.24 15.65
C TRP A 164 5.03 -12.03 16.14
N ASN A 165 4.98 -11.77 17.45
CA ASN A 165 4.29 -10.61 18.01
C ASN A 165 4.91 -9.29 17.53
N GLN A 166 6.24 -9.20 17.51
CA GLN A 166 6.94 -8.03 17.02
C GLN A 166 6.68 -7.79 15.53
N ALA A 167 6.67 -8.86 14.73
CA ALA A 167 6.34 -8.78 13.30
C ALA A 167 4.91 -8.25 13.08
N ASN A 168 3.93 -8.70 13.87
CA ASN A 168 2.56 -8.18 13.79
C ASN A 168 2.46 -6.70 14.17
N GLU A 169 3.17 -6.26 15.21
CA GLU A 169 3.17 -4.85 15.60
C GLU A 169 3.86 -3.98 14.54
N PHE A 170 4.91 -4.47 13.90
CA PHE A 170 5.52 -3.82 12.73
C PHE A 170 4.53 -3.66 11.58
N CYS A 171 3.81 -4.73 11.22
CA CYS A 171 2.80 -4.69 10.15
C CYS A 171 1.68 -3.67 10.48
N ARG A 172 1.22 -3.62 11.73
CA ARG A 172 0.22 -2.65 12.19
C ARG A 172 0.75 -1.22 12.07
N TRP A 173 1.94 -0.95 12.61
CA TRP A 173 2.59 0.35 12.50
C TRP A 173 2.74 0.79 11.05
N ARG A 174 3.21 -0.10 10.17
CA ARG A 174 3.36 0.19 8.75
C ARG A 174 2.02 0.55 8.09
N THR A 175 0.97 -0.21 8.39
CA THR A 175 -0.39 0.08 7.89
C THR A 175 -0.83 1.49 8.30
N ASP A 176 -0.65 1.85 9.57
CA ASP A 176 -1.02 3.16 10.10
C ASP A 176 -0.21 4.28 9.41
N ARG A 177 1.09 4.09 9.22
CA ARG A 177 1.96 5.08 8.55
C ARG A 177 1.61 5.28 7.07
N VAL A 178 1.33 4.20 6.34
CA VAL A 178 0.93 4.27 4.92
C VAL A 178 -0.43 4.96 4.80
N ASN A 179 -1.41 4.59 5.62
CA ASN A 179 -2.72 5.22 5.61
C ASN A 179 -2.64 6.72 5.94
N GLU A 180 -1.86 7.09 6.93
CA GLU A 180 -1.65 8.50 7.28
C GLU A 180 -1.01 9.27 6.13
N TYR A 181 0.02 8.71 5.48
CA TYR A 181 0.64 9.33 4.31
C TYR A 181 -0.37 9.55 3.18
N ILE A 182 -1.22 8.57 2.88
CA ILE A 182 -2.26 8.68 1.86
C ILE A 182 -3.25 9.80 2.23
N LEU A 183 -3.74 9.82 3.49
CA LEU A 183 -4.69 10.83 3.96
C LEU A 183 -4.11 12.25 3.92
N ILE A 184 -2.84 12.42 4.22
CA ILE A 184 -2.15 13.71 4.12
C ILE A 184 -2.01 14.14 2.66
N ARG A 185 -1.61 13.22 1.78
CA ARG A 185 -1.47 13.47 0.35
C ARG A 185 -2.80 13.88 -0.31
N GLU A 186 -3.89 13.24 0.10
CA GLU A 186 -5.26 13.56 -0.37
C GLU A 186 -5.83 14.84 0.30
N GLY A 187 -5.09 15.49 1.20
CA GLY A 187 -5.52 16.71 1.89
C GLY A 187 -6.63 16.49 2.92
N ILE A 188 -6.90 15.26 3.32
CA ILE A 188 -7.92 14.91 4.34
C ILE A 188 -7.36 15.13 5.74
N LEU A 189 -6.08 14.82 5.94
CA LEU A 189 -5.38 14.98 7.20
C LEU A 189 -4.28 16.04 7.06
N LEU A 190 -4.13 16.89 8.09
CA LEU A 190 -3.03 17.84 8.15
C LEU A 190 -1.77 17.15 8.69
N MET A 191 -0.64 17.42 8.06
CA MET A 191 0.66 16.94 8.54
C MET A 191 0.95 17.52 9.93
N ASN A 192 1.21 16.65 10.91
CA ASN A 192 1.66 17.09 12.23
C ASN A 192 3.20 17.06 12.28
N PRO A 193 3.88 18.21 12.33
CA PRO A 193 5.34 18.25 12.32
C PRO A 193 5.99 17.70 13.60
N ASN A 194 5.20 17.44 14.64
CA ASN A 194 5.67 16.95 15.94
C ASN A 194 5.45 15.44 16.15
N GLN A 195 4.95 14.75 15.13
CA GLN A 195 4.81 13.28 15.16
C GLN A 195 6.06 12.57 14.68
#